data_15d6168b37ad144fdf5f2ae6072eac6c
#
_entry.id   15d6168b37ad144fdf5f2ae6072eac6c
#
_cell.length_a   1.000
_cell.length_b   1.000
_cell.length_c   1.000
_cell.angle_alpha   90.00
_cell.angle_beta   90.00
_cell.angle_gamma   90.00
#
_symmetry.space_group_name_H-M   'P 1'
#
loop_
_entity.id
_entity.type
_entity.pdbx_description
1 polymer ?
#
loop_
_entity_poly.entity_id
_entity_poly.type
_entity_poly.pdbx_seq_one_letter_code
_entity_poly.pdbx_strand_id
1 'polypeptide(L)'
;STADYSKIPFGEQLSQIDIDFLELKDNLNEWLNQLGTTIMDTAASAFGSVVATAVDFAIGLVFSIYILANKEKLKSQITRIVRVWIPACFAERGIHVAAVCEKNFKLFVAGQTTEAIILGSLCAIGMLILRIPYAPMIGALVGVTALIPYVGAWIATLVGAFLILTVNPFKALVFIIFLLTLQQIEGNAIYPKVVGAKINLPAMWVLAAITIGGNLAGPIGMLLGVPAAATYALLKEATDKRETHLKTQEKEQMGNSHKQNIS
;
A
#
# COMPACT_ATOMS: atom_id res chain seq x y z
N SER A 1 61.36 -15.08 18.35
CA SER A 1 62.05 -15.71 17.23
C SER A 1 61.60 -14.98 15.94
N THR A 2 62.48 -14.10 15.50
CA THR A 2 62.34 -13.38 14.23
C THR A 2 62.44 -14.37 13.09
N ALA A 3 61.38 -14.60 12.38
CA ALA A 3 61.36 -15.39 11.17
C ALA A 3 62.10 -14.60 10.08
N ASP A 4 63.15 -15.20 9.48
CA ASP A 4 63.92 -14.62 8.42
C ASP A 4 63.18 -14.77 7.10
N TYR A 5 62.54 -13.68 6.64
CA TYR A 5 61.73 -13.62 5.43
C TYR A 5 62.55 -13.32 4.16
N SER A 6 63.89 -13.30 4.22
CA SER A 6 64.75 -12.95 3.11
C SER A 6 64.75 -13.94 1.92
N LYS A 7 64.07 -15.09 2.05
CA LYS A 7 64.04 -16.15 1.01
C LYS A 7 62.73 -16.28 0.24
N ILE A 8 61.77 -15.36 0.44
CA ILE A 8 60.50 -15.42 -0.26
C ILE A 8 60.43 -14.27 -1.30
N PRO A 9 60.10 -14.52 -2.56
CA PRO A 9 59.91 -13.47 -3.54
C PRO A 9 58.67 -12.63 -3.12
N PHE A 10 58.83 -11.45 -2.63
CA PHE A 10 57.96 -10.47 -1.97
C PHE A 10 58.27 -10.20 -0.49
N GLY A 11 59.33 -10.80 0.13
CA GLY A 11 59.66 -10.60 1.51
C GLY A 11 60.05 -9.15 1.86
N GLU A 12 60.62 -8.40 0.95
CA GLU A 12 60.96 -6.98 1.14
C GLU A 12 59.72 -6.08 1.16
N GLN A 13 58.62 -6.44 0.48
CA GLN A 13 57.35 -5.69 0.52
C GLN A 13 56.52 -6.00 1.78
N LEU A 14 56.69 -7.20 2.37
CA LEU A 14 56.07 -7.58 3.61
C LEU A 14 56.71 -6.96 4.84
N SER A 15 58.01 -6.65 4.78
CA SER A 15 58.75 -6.02 5.90
C SER A 15 58.46 -4.49 6.01
N GLN A 16 57.85 -3.87 5.00
CA GLN A 16 57.42 -2.47 5.05
C GLN A 16 55.99 -2.25 5.55
N ILE A 17 55.26 -3.33 5.81
CA ILE A 17 53.95 -3.25 6.43
C ILE A 17 54.14 -3.36 7.94
N ASP A 18 54.49 -2.25 8.55
CA ASP A 18 54.49 -2.10 10.01
C ASP A 18 53.01 -1.99 10.46
N ILE A 19 52.36 -3.16 10.61
CA ILE A 19 51.01 -3.21 11.15
C ILE A 19 51.16 -2.96 12.65
N ASP A 20 50.90 -1.73 13.07
CA ASP A 20 50.80 -1.41 14.48
C ASP A 20 49.55 -2.10 15.06
N PHE A 21 49.79 -3.31 15.62
CA PHE A 21 48.72 -4.13 16.22
C PHE A 21 48.06 -3.42 17.41
N LEU A 22 48.70 -2.42 18.01
CA LEU A 22 48.11 -1.61 19.08
C LEU A 22 47.12 -0.61 18.50
N GLU A 23 47.46 0.07 17.44
CA GLU A 23 46.58 1.00 16.73
C GLU A 23 45.38 0.29 16.09
N LEU A 24 45.60 -0.91 15.51
CA LEU A 24 44.53 -1.76 14.98
C LEU A 24 43.58 -2.22 16.10
N LYS A 25 44.10 -2.59 17.27
CA LYS A 25 43.29 -3.01 18.41
C LYS A 25 42.48 -1.85 18.99
N ASP A 26 43.05 -0.67 19.07
CA ASP A 26 42.38 0.51 19.60
C ASP A 26 41.31 1.00 18.63
N ASN A 27 41.57 1.01 17.33
CA ASN A 27 40.59 1.29 16.29
C ASN A 27 39.44 0.26 16.26
N LEU A 28 39.74 -1.02 16.46
CA LEU A 28 38.75 -2.09 16.54
C LEU A 28 37.86 -1.93 17.79
N ASN A 29 38.47 -1.59 18.96
CA ASN A 29 37.71 -1.35 20.19
C ASN A 29 36.81 -0.09 20.07
N GLU A 30 37.30 0.95 19.44
CA GLU A 30 36.54 2.19 19.19
C GLU A 30 35.38 1.92 18.23
N TRP A 31 35.60 1.17 17.14
CA TRP A 31 34.57 0.73 16.20
C TRP A 31 33.52 -0.17 16.85
N LEU A 32 33.92 -1.14 17.68
CA LEU A 32 33.02 -2.01 18.44
C LEU A 32 32.17 -1.24 19.45
N ASN A 33 32.75 -0.24 20.13
CA ASN A 33 32.03 0.61 21.06
C ASN A 33 31.03 1.51 20.31
N GLN A 34 31.43 2.10 19.18
CA GLN A 34 30.52 2.89 18.32
C GLN A 34 29.38 2.04 17.76
N LEU A 35 29.65 0.81 17.32
CA LEU A 35 28.59 -0.13 16.91
C LEU A 35 27.64 -0.46 18.08
N GLY A 36 28.18 -0.72 19.26
CA GLY A 36 27.38 -1.05 20.45
C GLY A 36 26.44 0.10 20.84
N THR A 37 26.93 1.32 20.86
CA THR A 37 26.10 2.51 21.16
C THR A 37 25.08 2.77 20.06
N THR A 38 25.48 2.69 18.78
CA THR A 38 24.57 2.91 17.64
C THR A 38 23.46 1.84 17.62
N ILE A 39 23.76 0.59 17.88
CA ILE A 39 22.76 -0.49 17.97
C ILE A 39 21.82 -0.24 19.14
N MET A 40 22.34 0.15 20.30
CA MET A 40 21.54 0.41 21.50
C MET A 40 20.59 1.60 21.30
N ASP A 41 21.10 2.70 20.73
CA ASP A 41 20.31 3.90 20.44
C ASP A 41 19.25 3.64 19.34
N THR A 42 19.62 2.89 18.31
CA THR A 42 18.70 2.48 17.26
C THR A 42 17.62 1.54 17.81
N ALA A 43 17.97 0.59 18.66
CA ALA A 43 17.01 -0.31 19.29
C ALA A 43 16.07 0.43 20.25
N ALA A 44 16.58 1.38 21.04
CA ALA A 44 15.77 2.19 21.95
C ALA A 44 14.81 3.12 21.18
N SER A 45 15.28 3.76 20.13
CA SER A 45 14.43 4.62 19.27
C SER A 45 13.39 3.81 18.49
N ALA A 46 13.78 2.62 17.98
CA ALA A 46 12.83 1.71 17.33
C ALA A 46 11.76 1.22 18.31
N PHE A 47 12.14 0.85 19.54
CA PHE A 47 11.17 0.45 20.56
C PHE A 47 10.23 1.61 20.93
N GLY A 48 10.76 2.81 21.12
CA GLY A 48 9.97 4.02 21.38
C GLY A 48 8.97 4.32 20.25
N SER A 49 9.39 4.19 19.00
CA SER A 49 8.52 4.40 17.85
C SER A 49 7.41 3.35 17.73
N VAL A 50 7.70 2.08 18.05
CA VAL A 50 6.70 1.00 18.07
C VAL A 50 5.66 1.26 19.15
N VAL A 51 6.07 1.67 20.35
CA VAL A 51 5.15 2.00 21.45
C VAL A 51 4.28 3.20 21.09
N ALA A 52 4.86 4.28 20.55
CA ALA A 52 4.11 5.46 20.11
C ALA A 52 3.08 5.08 19.03
N THR A 53 3.49 4.31 18.02
CA THR A 53 2.60 3.83 16.96
C THR A 53 1.47 2.96 17.52
N ALA A 54 1.76 2.10 18.51
CA ALA A 54 0.74 1.28 19.14
C ALA A 54 -0.29 2.10 19.93
N VAL A 55 0.15 3.17 20.61
CA VAL A 55 -0.73 4.10 21.31
C VAL A 55 -1.60 4.87 20.30
N ASP A 56 -1.01 5.42 19.25
CA ASP A 56 -1.74 6.12 18.19
C ASP A 56 -2.77 5.22 17.51
N PHE A 57 -2.40 3.95 17.26
CA PHE A 57 -3.30 2.94 16.72
C PHE A 57 -4.46 2.64 17.67
N ALA A 58 -4.20 2.49 18.98
CA ALA A 58 -5.22 2.25 19.99
C ALA A 58 -6.20 3.43 20.09
N ILE A 59 -5.70 4.65 20.11
CA ILE A 59 -6.51 5.87 20.09
C ILE A 59 -7.36 5.93 18.82
N GLY A 60 -6.74 5.70 17.66
CA GLY A 60 -7.44 5.66 16.37
C GLY A 60 -8.53 4.60 16.31
N LEU A 61 -8.29 3.43 16.89
CA LEU A 61 -9.27 2.33 17.00
C LEU A 61 -10.47 2.74 17.86
N VAL A 62 -10.24 3.35 19.03
CA VAL A 62 -11.30 3.84 19.91
C VAL A 62 -12.16 4.90 19.21
N PHE A 63 -11.51 5.88 18.56
CA PHE A 63 -12.21 6.89 17.76
C PHE A 63 -13.02 6.28 16.62
N SER A 64 -12.45 5.31 15.91
CA SER A 64 -13.11 4.60 14.81
C SER A 64 -14.37 3.87 15.29
N ILE A 65 -14.29 3.15 16.42
CA ILE A 65 -15.44 2.47 17.03
C ILE A 65 -16.50 3.48 17.44
N TYR A 66 -16.09 4.60 18.05
CA TYR A 66 -17.02 5.65 18.49
C TYR A 66 -17.76 6.30 17.32
N ILE A 67 -17.03 6.64 16.24
CA ILE A 67 -17.61 7.19 15.01
C ILE A 67 -18.57 6.17 14.38
N LEU A 68 -18.18 4.90 14.32
CA LEU A 68 -18.99 3.84 13.72
C LEU A 68 -20.26 3.59 14.51
N ALA A 69 -20.19 3.61 15.84
CA ALA A 69 -21.36 3.48 16.74
C ALA A 69 -22.36 4.64 16.58
N ASN A 70 -21.85 5.85 16.27
CA ASN A 70 -22.67 7.06 16.15
C ASN A 70 -22.85 7.54 14.69
N LYS A 71 -22.53 6.72 13.69
CA LYS A 71 -22.46 7.11 12.27
C LYS A 71 -23.74 7.78 11.77
N GLU A 72 -24.93 7.29 12.12
CA GLU A 72 -26.18 7.83 11.64
C GLU A 72 -26.46 9.21 12.24
N LYS A 73 -26.19 9.39 13.54
CA LYS A 73 -26.33 10.68 14.23
C LYS A 73 -25.35 11.71 13.66
N LEU A 74 -24.09 11.31 13.45
CA LEU A 74 -23.06 12.18 12.89
C LEU A 74 -23.40 12.57 11.45
N LYS A 75 -23.84 11.63 10.62
CA LYS A 75 -24.28 11.87 9.25
C LYS A 75 -25.45 12.87 9.20
N SER A 76 -26.44 12.70 10.06
CA SER A 76 -27.59 13.62 10.16
C SER A 76 -27.17 15.03 10.58
N GLN A 77 -26.29 15.14 11.58
CA GLN A 77 -25.77 16.44 12.04
C GLN A 77 -25.00 17.17 10.92
N ILE A 78 -24.05 16.48 10.27
CA ILE A 78 -23.25 17.05 9.18
C ILE A 78 -24.16 17.48 8.02
N THR A 79 -25.11 16.63 7.60
CA THR A 79 -26.04 16.96 6.54
C THR A 79 -26.89 18.19 6.88
N ARG A 80 -27.32 18.31 8.12
CA ARG A 80 -28.09 19.48 8.59
C ARG A 80 -27.22 20.75 8.55
N ILE A 81 -25.98 20.70 9.01
CA ILE A 81 -25.05 21.84 8.95
C ILE A 81 -24.84 22.28 7.50
N VAL A 82 -24.53 21.32 6.61
CA VAL A 82 -24.29 21.59 5.17
C VAL A 82 -25.51 22.27 4.54
N ARG A 83 -26.74 21.81 4.81
CA ARG A 83 -27.97 22.41 4.27
C ARG A 83 -28.28 23.79 4.80
N VAL A 84 -27.85 24.12 6.00
CA VAL A 84 -28.11 25.44 6.62
C VAL A 84 -27.10 26.48 6.15
N TRP A 85 -25.82 26.11 6.03
CA TRP A 85 -24.73 27.06 5.78
C TRP A 85 -24.36 27.18 4.29
N ILE A 86 -24.74 26.21 3.46
CA ILE A 86 -24.39 26.17 2.04
C ILE A 86 -25.65 26.37 1.19
N PRO A 87 -25.60 27.19 0.12
CA PRO A 87 -26.74 27.34 -0.81
C PRO A 87 -27.22 25.97 -1.32
N ALA A 88 -28.54 25.80 -1.42
CA ALA A 88 -29.18 24.50 -1.66
C ALA A 88 -28.61 23.75 -2.88
N CYS A 89 -28.27 24.48 -3.96
CA CYS A 89 -27.69 23.88 -5.16
C CYS A 89 -26.32 23.21 -4.91
N PHE A 90 -25.47 23.82 -4.10
CA PHE A 90 -24.15 23.26 -3.75
C PHE A 90 -24.25 22.20 -2.64
N ALA A 91 -25.17 22.41 -1.69
CA ALA A 91 -25.39 21.46 -0.59
C ALA A 91 -25.85 20.10 -1.13
N GLU A 92 -26.85 20.05 -2.01
CA GLU A 92 -27.36 18.79 -2.55
C GLU A 92 -26.33 18.10 -3.46
N ARG A 93 -25.54 18.85 -4.24
CA ARG A 93 -24.43 18.30 -5.00
C ARG A 93 -23.35 17.70 -4.09
N GLY A 94 -22.96 18.41 -3.04
CA GLY A 94 -21.98 17.94 -2.06
C GLY A 94 -22.43 16.66 -1.35
N ILE A 95 -23.69 16.61 -0.92
CA ILE A 95 -24.29 15.44 -0.30
C ILE A 95 -24.33 14.26 -1.27
N HIS A 96 -24.67 14.50 -2.54
CA HIS A 96 -24.64 13.46 -3.57
C HIS A 96 -23.24 12.91 -3.79
N VAL A 97 -22.24 13.78 -3.93
CA VAL A 97 -20.82 13.38 -4.06
C VAL A 97 -20.36 12.56 -2.85
N ALA A 98 -20.70 13.00 -1.65
CA ALA A 98 -20.37 12.27 -0.43
C ALA A 98 -21.03 10.88 -0.38
N ALA A 99 -22.28 10.74 -0.83
CA ALA A 99 -22.96 9.45 -0.92
C ALA A 99 -22.30 8.50 -1.93
N VAL A 100 -21.89 9.01 -3.09
CA VAL A 100 -21.16 8.23 -4.10
C VAL A 100 -19.80 7.80 -3.56
N CYS A 101 -19.08 8.71 -2.88
CA CYS A 101 -17.81 8.42 -2.23
C CYS A 101 -17.96 7.32 -1.16
N GLU A 102 -18.96 7.44 -0.27
CA GLU A 102 -19.25 6.43 0.77
C GLU A 102 -19.49 5.05 0.15
N LYS A 103 -20.28 4.98 -0.93
CA LYS A 103 -20.58 3.72 -1.63
C LYS A 103 -19.32 3.10 -2.21
N ASN A 104 -18.51 3.89 -2.94
CA ASN A 104 -17.28 3.41 -3.55
C ASN A 104 -16.27 2.95 -2.52
N PHE A 105 -16.16 3.69 -1.41
CA PHE A 105 -15.29 3.33 -0.31
C PHE A 105 -15.67 1.99 0.32
N LYS A 106 -16.95 1.77 0.60
CA LYS A 106 -17.45 0.50 1.13
C LYS A 106 -17.16 -0.68 0.18
N LEU A 107 -17.40 -0.48 -1.12
CA LEU A 107 -17.15 -1.51 -2.12
C LEU A 107 -15.66 -1.82 -2.26
N PHE A 108 -14.82 -0.79 -2.22
CA PHE A 108 -13.37 -0.94 -2.28
C PHE A 108 -12.83 -1.70 -1.06
N VAL A 109 -13.17 -1.24 0.16
CA VAL A 109 -12.70 -1.89 1.39
C VAL A 109 -13.16 -3.34 1.47
N ALA A 110 -14.43 -3.62 1.13
CA ALA A 110 -14.94 -4.99 1.10
C ALA A 110 -14.22 -5.84 0.04
N GLY A 111 -13.96 -5.30 -1.14
CA GLY A 111 -13.19 -5.97 -2.19
C GLY A 111 -11.77 -6.26 -1.75
N GLN A 112 -11.08 -5.26 -1.23
CA GLN A 112 -9.67 -5.35 -0.79
C GLN A 112 -9.50 -6.32 0.38
N THR A 113 -10.45 -6.31 1.35
CA THR A 113 -10.42 -7.27 2.47
C THR A 113 -10.64 -8.70 1.96
N THR A 114 -11.56 -8.89 1.03
CA THR A 114 -11.82 -10.21 0.44
C THR A 114 -10.59 -10.72 -0.33
N GLU A 115 -9.98 -9.86 -1.14
CA GLU A 115 -8.75 -10.17 -1.86
C GLU A 115 -7.60 -10.53 -0.90
N ALA A 116 -7.39 -9.74 0.15
CA ALA A 116 -6.36 -9.97 1.16
C ALA A 116 -6.50 -11.36 1.83
N ILE A 117 -7.72 -11.76 2.17
CA ILE A 117 -8.00 -13.07 2.74
C ILE A 117 -7.71 -14.19 1.74
N ILE A 118 -8.17 -14.03 0.49
CA ILE A 118 -7.94 -15.02 -0.57
C ILE A 118 -6.44 -15.16 -0.84
N LEU A 119 -5.73 -14.05 -1.04
CA LEU A 119 -4.32 -14.05 -1.40
C LEU A 119 -3.45 -14.61 -0.26
N GLY A 120 -3.70 -14.18 0.98
CA GLY A 120 -3.02 -14.68 2.16
C GLY A 120 -3.23 -16.19 2.37
N SER A 121 -4.47 -16.66 2.18
CA SER A 121 -4.81 -18.07 2.28
C SER A 121 -4.16 -18.91 1.18
N LEU A 122 -4.22 -18.45 -0.07
CA LEU A 122 -3.57 -19.13 -1.20
C LEU A 122 -2.05 -19.19 -1.02
N CYS A 123 -1.46 -18.10 -0.53
CA CYS A 123 -0.03 -18.05 -0.23
C CYS A 123 0.33 -19.07 0.86
N ALA A 124 -0.38 -19.08 1.99
CA ALA A 124 -0.12 -20.04 3.07
C ALA A 124 -0.28 -21.50 2.61
N ILE A 125 -1.35 -21.81 1.91
CA ILE A 125 -1.63 -23.16 1.39
C ILE A 125 -0.56 -23.58 0.37
N GLY A 126 -0.23 -22.71 -0.58
CA GLY A 126 0.80 -22.99 -1.58
C GLY A 126 2.18 -23.23 -0.96
N MET A 127 2.56 -22.43 0.01
CA MET A 127 3.80 -22.62 0.76
C MET A 127 3.82 -23.92 1.56
N LEU A 128 2.69 -24.31 2.15
CA LEU A 128 2.56 -25.61 2.85
C LEU A 128 2.74 -26.78 1.88
N ILE A 129 2.12 -26.74 0.71
CA ILE A 129 2.25 -27.75 -0.33
C ILE A 129 3.70 -27.87 -0.80
N LEU A 130 4.39 -26.74 -0.99
CA LEU A 130 5.81 -26.68 -1.37
C LEU A 130 6.76 -26.94 -0.20
N ARG A 131 6.25 -27.20 1.00
CA ARG A 131 7.02 -27.40 2.24
C ARG A 131 8.02 -26.29 2.51
N ILE A 132 7.61 -25.03 2.25
CA ILE A 132 8.40 -23.82 2.54
C ILE A 132 8.19 -23.47 4.01
N PRO A 133 9.27 -23.09 4.76
CA PRO A 133 9.14 -22.72 6.17
C PRO A 133 8.33 -21.41 6.34
N TYR A 134 7.79 -21.21 7.54
CA TYR A 134 7.03 -20.02 7.95
C TYR A 134 5.74 -19.76 7.16
N ALA A 135 5.14 -20.79 6.53
CA ALA A 135 3.99 -20.65 5.66
C ALA A 135 2.79 -19.87 6.27
N PRO A 136 2.32 -20.14 7.51
CA PRO A 136 1.21 -19.37 8.09
C PRO A 136 1.58 -17.92 8.37
N MET A 137 2.80 -17.66 8.82
CA MET A 137 3.27 -16.31 9.14
C MET A 137 3.42 -15.46 7.88
N ILE A 138 4.04 -16.01 6.85
CA ILE A 138 4.23 -15.31 5.57
C ILE A 138 2.89 -15.16 4.84
N GLY A 139 2.00 -16.15 4.88
CA GLY A 139 0.66 -16.03 4.35
C GLY A 139 -0.16 -14.92 5.02
N ALA A 140 -0.08 -14.81 6.36
CA ALA A 140 -0.69 -13.71 7.09
C ALA A 140 -0.05 -12.36 6.72
N LEU A 141 1.27 -12.30 6.60
CA LEU A 141 1.99 -11.10 6.15
C LEU A 141 1.53 -10.67 4.75
N VAL A 142 1.45 -11.60 3.79
CA VAL A 142 0.95 -11.34 2.43
C VAL A 142 -0.47 -10.81 2.48
N GLY A 143 -1.36 -11.42 3.26
CA GLY A 143 -2.74 -10.96 3.41
C GLY A 143 -2.84 -9.55 3.99
N VAL A 144 -2.11 -9.24 5.06
CA VAL A 144 -2.12 -7.91 5.68
C VAL A 144 -1.52 -6.85 4.74
N THR A 145 -0.40 -7.15 4.11
CA THR A 145 0.25 -6.20 3.21
C THR A 145 -0.53 -5.99 1.91
N ALA A 146 -1.28 -7.00 1.43
CA ALA A 146 -2.16 -6.91 0.28
C ALA A 146 -3.25 -5.82 0.41
N LEU A 147 -3.57 -5.38 1.64
CA LEU A 147 -4.46 -4.24 1.84
C LEU A 147 -3.94 -2.95 1.16
N ILE A 148 -2.64 -2.85 0.92
CA ILE A 148 -2.02 -1.74 0.18
C ILE A 148 -1.71 -2.22 -1.24
N PRO A 149 -2.53 -1.85 -2.25
CA PRO A 149 -2.36 -2.34 -3.62
C PRO A 149 -0.95 -2.09 -4.16
N TYR A 150 -0.39 -3.04 -4.87
CA TYR A 150 0.96 -3.05 -5.46
C TYR A 150 2.11 -3.04 -4.44
N VAL A 151 2.09 -2.14 -3.45
CA VAL A 151 3.18 -1.98 -2.46
C VAL A 151 3.25 -3.20 -1.53
N GLY A 152 2.09 -3.74 -1.14
CA GLY A 152 1.99 -4.89 -0.25
C GLY A 152 2.71 -6.13 -0.79
N ALA A 153 2.58 -6.40 -2.08
CA ALA A 153 3.23 -7.51 -2.75
C ALA A 153 4.77 -7.45 -2.65
N TRP A 154 5.35 -6.26 -2.86
CA TRP A 154 6.80 -6.05 -2.75
C TRP A 154 7.31 -6.21 -1.33
N ILE A 155 6.60 -5.65 -0.34
CA ILE A 155 6.95 -5.79 1.08
C ILE A 155 6.92 -7.27 1.48
N ALA A 156 5.85 -7.98 1.15
CA ALA A 156 5.70 -9.39 1.47
C ALA A 156 6.77 -10.26 0.81
N THR A 157 7.12 -9.97 -0.46
CA THR A 157 8.16 -10.68 -1.19
C THR A 157 9.52 -10.49 -0.52
N LEU A 158 9.88 -9.24 -0.22
CA LEU A 158 11.18 -8.91 0.37
C LEU A 158 11.35 -9.53 1.75
N VAL A 159 10.37 -9.31 2.64
CA VAL A 159 10.43 -9.83 4.02
C VAL A 159 10.34 -11.35 4.04
N GLY A 160 9.43 -11.95 3.25
CA GLY A 160 9.28 -13.40 3.16
C GLY A 160 10.54 -14.09 2.61
N ALA A 161 11.10 -13.55 1.52
CA ALA A 161 12.32 -14.07 0.93
C ALA A 161 13.51 -13.99 1.92
N PHE A 162 13.66 -12.86 2.62
CA PHE A 162 14.69 -12.68 3.63
C PHE A 162 14.56 -13.70 4.77
N LEU A 163 13.36 -13.90 5.32
CA LEU A 163 13.12 -14.87 6.39
C LEU A 163 13.43 -16.31 5.95
N ILE A 164 13.03 -16.68 4.73
CA ILE A 164 13.27 -18.03 4.22
C ILE A 164 14.75 -18.22 3.88
N LEU A 165 15.42 -17.18 3.40
CA LEU A 165 16.84 -17.22 3.05
C LEU A 165 17.71 -17.59 4.28
N THR A 166 17.34 -17.15 5.48
CA THR A 166 18.06 -17.50 6.73
C THR A 166 18.02 -18.99 7.07
N VAL A 167 17.03 -19.72 6.53
CA VAL A 167 16.87 -21.15 6.77
C VAL A 167 17.40 -21.99 5.60
N ASN A 168 17.04 -21.63 4.37
CA ASN A 168 17.44 -22.39 3.19
C ASN A 168 17.39 -21.52 1.93
N PRO A 169 18.56 -21.21 1.31
CA PRO A 169 18.62 -20.37 0.11
C PRO A 169 17.83 -20.91 -1.10
N PHE A 170 17.83 -22.24 -1.28
CA PHE A 170 17.09 -22.86 -2.37
C PHE A 170 15.57 -22.67 -2.19
N LYS A 171 15.05 -22.81 -0.96
CA LYS A 171 13.65 -22.59 -0.65
C LYS A 171 13.25 -21.11 -0.80
N ALA A 172 14.17 -20.18 -0.54
CA ALA A 172 13.93 -18.76 -0.79
C ALA A 172 13.73 -18.48 -2.29
N LEU A 173 14.53 -19.10 -3.17
CA LEU A 173 14.35 -19.00 -4.62
C LEU A 173 13.00 -19.59 -5.07
N VAL A 174 12.64 -20.77 -4.57
CA VAL A 174 11.34 -21.40 -4.85
C VAL A 174 10.19 -20.51 -4.39
N PHE A 175 10.29 -19.90 -3.22
CA PHE A 175 9.30 -18.95 -2.70
C PHE A 175 9.12 -17.74 -3.62
N ILE A 176 10.21 -17.12 -4.07
CA ILE A 176 10.16 -15.97 -4.98
C ILE A 176 9.41 -16.34 -6.27
N ILE A 177 9.77 -17.45 -6.90
CA ILE A 177 9.13 -17.93 -8.13
C ILE A 177 7.63 -18.20 -7.87
N PHE A 178 7.33 -18.89 -6.78
CA PHE A 178 5.94 -19.18 -6.39
C PHE A 178 5.14 -17.89 -6.17
N LEU A 179 5.68 -16.94 -5.39
CA LEU A 179 4.97 -15.71 -5.10
C LEU A 179 4.78 -14.84 -6.33
N LEU A 180 5.78 -14.73 -7.21
CA LEU A 180 5.64 -14.04 -8.50
C LEU A 180 4.54 -14.68 -9.37
N THR A 181 4.47 -16.01 -9.41
CA THR A 181 3.41 -16.73 -10.12
C THR A 181 2.04 -16.44 -9.50
N LEU A 182 1.95 -16.45 -8.17
CA LEU A 182 0.72 -16.15 -7.44
C LEU A 182 0.26 -14.71 -7.72
N GLN A 183 1.20 -13.74 -7.77
CA GLN A 183 0.92 -12.35 -8.12
C GLN A 183 0.39 -12.19 -9.56
N GLN A 184 0.89 -13.00 -10.51
CA GLN A 184 0.35 -13.01 -11.87
C GLN A 184 -1.10 -13.54 -11.91
N ILE A 185 -1.40 -14.58 -11.14
CA ILE A 185 -2.76 -15.11 -11.02
C ILE A 185 -3.66 -14.08 -10.33
N GLU A 186 -3.18 -13.44 -9.27
CA GLU A 186 -3.88 -12.38 -8.57
C GLU A 186 -4.25 -11.24 -9.53
N GLY A 187 -3.26 -10.62 -10.20
CA GLY A 187 -3.47 -9.47 -11.06
C GLY A 187 -4.36 -9.76 -12.28
N ASN A 188 -4.32 -10.97 -12.84
CA ASN A 188 -5.07 -11.32 -14.03
C ASN A 188 -6.43 -11.99 -13.77
N ALA A 189 -6.60 -12.68 -12.65
CA ALA A 189 -7.80 -13.45 -12.38
C ALA A 189 -8.56 -13.05 -11.11
N ILE A 190 -7.86 -12.81 -10.00
CA ILE A 190 -8.47 -12.53 -8.70
C ILE A 190 -8.87 -11.06 -8.61
N TYR A 191 -7.92 -10.15 -8.80
CA TYR A 191 -8.13 -8.71 -8.69
C TYR A 191 -9.29 -8.19 -9.57
N PRO A 192 -9.36 -8.51 -10.88
CA PRO A 192 -10.46 -8.05 -11.71
C PRO A 192 -11.84 -8.54 -11.25
N LYS A 193 -11.91 -9.75 -10.69
CA LYS A 193 -13.18 -10.34 -10.24
C LYS A 193 -13.62 -9.83 -8.87
N VAL A 194 -12.68 -9.58 -7.96
CA VAL A 194 -12.97 -9.25 -6.56
C VAL A 194 -13.06 -7.73 -6.36
N VAL A 195 -12.13 -6.99 -6.91
CA VAL A 195 -12.01 -5.53 -6.76
C VAL A 195 -12.41 -4.80 -8.03
N GLY A 196 -11.85 -5.19 -9.17
CA GLY A 196 -11.97 -4.48 -10.44
C GLY A 196 -13.38 -4.45 -11.02
N ALA A 197 -14.19 -5.50 -10.83
CA ALA A 197 -15.59 -5.51 -11.29
C ALA A 197 -16.47 -4.45 -10.61
N LYS A 198 -16.02 -3.88 -9.50
CA LYS A 198 -16.75 -2.89 -8.69
C LYS A 198 -16.25 -1.46 -8.88
N ILE A 199 -15.05 -1.29 -9.46
CA ILE A 199 -14.40 0.02 -9.62
C ILE A 199 -13.88 0.10 -11.05
N ASN A 200 -14.66 0.69 -11.96
CA ASN A 200 -14.29 0.91 -13.36
C ASN A 200 -13.20 1.99 -13.50
N LEU A 201 -12.04 1.78 -12.86
CA LEU A 201 -10.93 2.72 -12.91
C LEU A 201 -9.79 2.14 -13.74
N PRO A 202 -9.33 2.79 -14.80
CA PRO A 202 -8.13 2.37 -15.53
C PRO A 202 -6.91 2.31 -14.61
N ALA A 203 -6.05 1.30 -14.79
CA ALA A 203 -4.87 1.05 -13.93
C ALA A 203 -3.95 2.27 -13.74
N MET A 204 -3.84 3.13 -14.76
CA MET A 204 -3.08 4.36 -14.69
C MET A 204 -3.59 5.32 -13.61
N TRP A 205 -4.91 5.46 -13.45
CA TRP A 205 -5.50 6.29 -12.40
C TRP A 205 -5.32 5.69 -11.00
N VAL A 206 -5.31 4.36 -10.91
CA VAL A 206 -5.01 3.65 -9.66
C VAL A 206 -3.58 3.94 -9.24
N LEU A 207 -2.61 3.83 -10.15
CA LEU A 207 -1.20 4.16 -9.87
C LEU A 207 -1.02 5.62 -9.47
N ALA A 208 -1.66 6.55 -10.20
CA ALA A 208 -1.62 7.97 -9.86
C ALA A 208 -2.20 8.23 -8.46
N ALA A 209 -3.34 7.63 -8.13
CA ALA A 209 -3.99 7.76 -6.84
C ALA A 209 -3.13 7.23 -5.69
N ILE A 210 -2.49 6.08 -5.87
CA ILE A 210 -1.56 5.48 -4.89
C ILE A 210 -0.33 6.37 -4.70
N THR A 211 0.25 6.89 -5.80
CA THR A 211 1.44 7.75 -5.73
C THR A 211 1.13 9.07 -5.03
N ILE A 212 0.05 9.74 -5.42
CA ILE A 212 -0.36 11.01 -4.80
C ILE A 212 -0.78 10.78 -3.35
N GLY A 213 -1.63 9.79 -3.11
CA GLY A 213 -2.08 9.45 -1.76
C GLY A 213 -0.94 9.07 -0.83
N GLY A 214 0.02 8.29 -1.33
CA GLY A 214 1.21 7.89 -0.59
C GLY A 214 2.08 9.07 -0.15
N ASN A 215 2.25 10.06 -1.02
CA ASN A 215 3.00 11.28 -0.68
C ASN A 215 2.25 12.19 0.32
N LEU A 216 0.91 12.18 0.31
CA LEU A 216 0.11 13.04 1.19
C LEU A 216 -0.07 12.45 2.60
N ALA A 217 -0.33 11.16 2.73
CA ALA A 217 -0.68 10.53 3.99
C ALA A 217 -0.11 9.10 4.15
N GLY A 218 0.99 8.77 3.46
CA GLY A 218 1.67 7.47 3.56
C GLY A 218 0.75 6.28 3.19
N PRO A 219 0.84 5.14 3.90
CA PRO A 219 0.05 3.94 3.59
C PRO A 219 -1.47 4.17 3.64
N ILE A 220 -1.93 5.03 4.54
CA ILE A 220 -3.35 5.40 4.66
C ILE A 220 -3.78 6.18 3.41
N GLY A 221 -2.96 7.12 2.95
CA GLY A 221 -3.23 7.88 1.73
C GLY A 221 -3.25 7.00 0.48
N MET A 222 -2.40 5.97 0.39
CA MET A 222 -2.45 4.98 -0.70
C MET A 222 -3.79 4.25 -0.72
N LEU A 223 -4.25 3.82 0.44
CA LEU A 223 -5.52 3.11 0.59
C LEU A 223 -6.74 4.00 0.26
N LEU A 224 -6.73 5.25 0.74
CA LEU A 224 -7.83 6.20 0.52
C LEU A 224 -7.83 6.81 -0.90
N GLY A 225 -6.67 6.90 -1.53
CA GLY A 225 -6.49 7.51 -2.85
C GLY A 225 -7.29 6.80 -3.94
N VAL A 226 -7.31 5.46 -3.93
CA VAL A 226 -8.02 4.66 -4.94
C VAL A 226 -9.53 4.92 -4.96
N PRO A 227 -10.28 4.83 -3.84
CA PRO A 227 -11.71 5.12 -3.84
C PRO A 227 -12.02 6.60 -4.10
N ALA A 228 -11.13 7.52 -3.74
CA ALA A 228 -11.28 8.93 -4.08
C ALA A 228 -11.18 9.16 -5.60
N ALA A 229 -10.17 8.57 -6.25
CA ALA A 229 -10.02 8.62 -7.70
C ALA A 229 -11.19 7.94 -8.44
N ALA A 230 -11.67 6.80 -7.93
CA ALA A 230 -12.85 6.13 -8.47
C ALA A 230 -14.11 6.99 -8.38
N THR A 231 -14.29 7.71 -7.27
CA THR A 231 -15.39 8.65 -7.11
C THR A 231 -15.32 9.78 -8.12
N TYR A 232 -14.14 10.36 -8.32
CA TYR A 232 -13.92 11.40 -9.33
C TYR A 232 -14.22 10.90 -10.73
N ALA A 233 -13.75 9.71 -11.11
CA ALA A 233 -13.98 9.13 -12.44
C ALA A 233 -15.47 8.90 -12.71
N LEU A 234 -16.23 8.38 -11.75
CA LEU A 234 -17.67 8.16 -11.88
C LEU A 234 -18.45 9.48 -11.99
N LEU A 235 -18.07 10.49 -11.23
CA LEU A 235 -18.70 11.81 -11.31
C LEU A 235 -18.42 12.46 -12.64
N LYS A 236 -17.22 12.35 -13.17
CA LYS A 236 -16.85 12.84 -14.50
C LYS A 236 -17.67 12.15 -15.58
N GLU A 237 -17.73 10.80 -15.57
CA GLU A 237 -18.52 10.03 -16.54
C GLU A 237 -20.01 10.42 -16.52
N ALA A 238 -20.58 10.60 -15.33
CA ALA A 238 -21.96 11.04 -15.17
C ALA A 238 -22.18 12.45 -15.75
N THR A 239 -21.20 13.34 -15.59
CA THR A 239 -21.24 14.70 -16.14
C THR A 239 -21.16 14.69 -17.67
N ASP A 240 -20.22 13.91 -18.23
CA ASP A 240 -20.00 13.79 -19.67
C ASP A 240 -21.26 13.20 -20.37
N LYS A 241 -21.88 12.18 -19.77
CA LYS A 241 -23.14 11.61 -20.27
C LYS A 241 -24.26 12.63 -20.27
N ARG A 242 -24.39 13.42 -19.21
CA ARG A 242 -25.44 14.47 -19.12
C ARG A 242 -25.23 15.54 -20.16
N GLU A 243 -24.01 15.98 -20.38
CA GLU A 243 -23.68 16.97 -21.41
C GLU A 243 -24.00 16.45 -22.82
N THR A 244 -23.70 15.20 -23.10
CA THR A 244 -24.02 14.55 -24.37
C THR A 244 -25.53 14.48 -24.61
N HIS A 245 -26.30 14.10 -23.57
CA HIS A 245 -27.78 14.10 -23.67
C HIS A 245 -28.36 15.49 -23.93
N LEU A 246 -27.86 16.52 -23.25
CA LEU A 246 -28.33 17.90 -23.47
C LEU A 246 -28.03 18.36 -24.89
N LYS A 247 -26.85 18.13 -25.42
CA LYS A 247 -26.47 18.46 -26.80
C LYS A 247 -27.32 17.71 -27.84
N THR A 248 -27.75 16.48 -27.55
CA THR A 248 -28.62 15.70 -28.42
C THR A 248 -30.02 16.29 -28.43
N GLN A 249 -30.57 16.63 -27.26
CA GLN A 249 -31.89 17.26 -27.15
C GLN A 249 -31.96 18.66 -27.85
N GLU A 250 -30.90 19.46 -27.69
CA GLU A 250 -30.81 20.76 -28.39
C GLU A 250 -30.82 20.60 -29.91
N LYS A 251 -30.09 19.62 -30.45
CA LYS A 251 -30.08 19.31 -31.89
C LYS A 251 -31.44 18.86 -32.40
N GLU A 252 -32.15 18.00 -31.64
CA GLU A 252 -33.50 17.54 -32.00
C GLU A 252 -34.49 18.68 -31.98
N GLN A 253 -34.43 19.59 -31.01
CA GLN A 253 -35.30 20.78 -30.94
C GLN A 253 -35.05 21.74 -32.11
N MET A 254 -33.78 22.01 -32.44
CA MET A 254 -33.42 22.84 -33.59
C MET A 254 -33.89 22.21 -34.91
N GLY A 255 -33.75 20.88 -35.07
CA GLY A 255 -34.20 20.16 -36.26
C GLY A 255 -35.73 20.20 -36.42
N ASN A 256 -36.48 20.11 -35.33
CA ASN A 256 -37.95 20.20 -35.35
C ASN A 256 -38.46 21.62 -35.62
N SER A 257 -37.82 22.64 -35.05
CA SER A 257 -38.13 24.03 -35.31
C SER A 257 -37.90 24.44 -36.79
N HIS A 258 -36.84 23.90 -37.39
CA HIS A 258 -36.52 24.12 -38.80
C HIS A 258 -37.56 23.48 -39.74
N LYS A 259 -38.07 22.29 -39.39
CA LYS A 259 -39.11 21.60 -40.14
C LYS A 259 -40.48 22.33 -40.06
N GLN A 260 -40.81 22.93 -38.92
CA GLN A 260 -42.04 23.70 -38.74
C GLN A 260 -42.05 25.05 -39.49
N ASN A 261 -40.88 25.66 -39.74
CA ASN A 261 -40.75 26.89 -40.48
C ASN A 261 -40.79 26.73 -42.03
N ILE A 262 -40.72 25.49 -42.52
CA ILE A 262 -40.70 25.19 -43.98
C ILE A 262 -42.04 24.63 -44.46
N SER A 263 -42.94 24.26 -43.56
CA SER A 263 -44.31 23.82 -43.89
C SER A 263 -45.30 24.94 -43.73
#